data_e14070ca462c37872afbda97d1a70156
#
_entry.id   e14070ca462c37872afbda97d1a70156
#
_cell.length_a   1.000
_cell.length_b   1.000
_cell.length_c   1.000
_cell.angle_alpha   90.00
_cell.angle_beta   90.00
_cell.angle_gamma   90.00
#
_symmetry.space_group_name_H-M   'P 1'
#
loop_
_entity.id
_entity.type
_entity.pdbx_description
1 polymer ?
#
loop_
_entity_poly.entity_id
_entity_poly.type
_entity_poly.pdbx_seq_one_letter_code
_entity_poly.pdbx_strand_id
1 'polypeptide(L)'
;MVTSIALLLLRLTVGIIFLLHGAQKLFGVLGGHGLNGTTQFMENLGLRPARFWAIVGAIGEFLGGLLVVLGFLTPIGALLVTGVMLVAIAKVHWPKGFWNMQGGYEYNLVLGITAVALGLMGAGAWSLDAVLGWSALSATFFVVGLVVVAIVLLIAIPAGNWIAEHSGFGRDRMEHPASV
;
A
#
# COMPACT_ATOMS: atom_id res chain seq x y z
N MET A 1 -14.14 24.70 10.58
CA MET A 1 -15.23 23.81 10.11
C MET A 1 -14.96 23.27 8.69
N VAL A 2 -14.74 24.13 7.68
CA VAL A 2 -14.49 23.69 6.29
C VAL A 2 -13.32 22.74 6.17
N THR A 3 -12.18 23.02 6.78
CA THR A 3 -10.99 22.13 6.78
C THR A 3 -11.30 20.75 7.36
N SER A 4 -12.08 20.67 8.44
CA SER A 4 -12.44 19.38 9.05
C SER A 4 -13.33 18.54 8.13
N ILE A 5 -14.25 19.19 7.40
CA ILE A 5 -15.09 18.51 6.40
C ILE A 5 -14.22 17.99 5.25
N ALA A 6 -13.30 18.81 4.72
CA ALA A 6 -12.40 18.41 3.66
C ALA A 6 -11.53 17.21 4.06
N LEU A 7 -10.95 17.24 5.26
CA LEU A 7 -10.16 16.13 5.79
C LEU A 7 -11.01 14.85 5.96
N LEU A 8 -12.24 14.97 6.46
CA LEU A 8 -13.15 13.83 6.56
C LEU A 8 -13.43 13.21 5.19
N LEU A 9 -13.76 14.03 4.18
CA LEU A 9 -14.04 13.54 2.83
C LEU A 9 -12.82 12.84 2.23
N LEU A 10 -11.62 13.41 2.35
CA LEU A 10 -10.39 12.79 1.87
C LEU A 10 -10.11 11.47 2.57
N ARG A 11 -10.27 11.41 3.90
CA ARG A 11 -10.09 10.19 4.69
C ARG A 11 -11.09 9.11 4.28
N LEU A 12 -12.38 9.44 4.16
CA LEU A 12 -13.39 8.47 3.74
C LEU A 12 -13.10 7.96 2.34
N THR A 13 -12.78 8.84 1.39
CA THR A 13 -12.50 8.43 0.00
C THR A 13 -11.29 7.49 -0.06
N VAL A 14 -10.14 7.95 0.41
CA VAL A 14 -8.90 7.16 0.34
C VAL A 14 -8.99 5.93 1.22
N GLY A 15 -9.45 6.08 2.45
CA GLY A 15 -9.52 4.98 3.41
C GLY A 15 -10.45 3.85 2.98
N ILE A 16 -11.64 4.17 2.43
CA ILE A 16 -12.56 3.15 1.91
C ILE A 16 -11.96 2.41 0.71
N ILE A 17 -11.32 3.12 -0.22
CA ILE A 17 -10.64 2.48 -1.36
C ILE A 17 -9.65 1.42 -0.84
N PHE A 18 -8.75 1.79 0.08
CA PHE A 18 -7.75 0.86 0.59
C PHE A 18 -8.33 -0.26 1.45
N LEU A 19 -9.33 0.04 2.27
CA LEU A 19 -10.04 -0.96 3.06
C LEU A 19 -10.67 -2.05 2.16
N LEU A 20 -11.32 -1.65 1.07
CA LEU A 20 -11.92 -2.57 0.12
C LEU A 20 -10.87 -3.38 -0.65
N HIS A 21 -9.79 -2.75 -1.11
CA HIS A 21 -8.68 -3.46 -1.78
C HIS A 21 -7.98 -4.45 -0.83
N GLY A 22 -7.75 -4.06 0.41
CA GLY A 22 -7.22 -4.96 1.43
C GLY A 22 -8.16 -6.14 1.71
N ALA A 23 -9.48 -5.89 1.79
CA ALA A 23 -10.48 -6.94 1.97
C ALA A 23 -10.51 -7.92 0.78
N GLN A 24 -10.41 -7.43 -0.45
CA GLN A 24 -10.28 -8.28 -1.65
C GLN A 24 -9.07 -9.20 -1.57
N LYS A 25 -7.92 -8.68 -1.11
CA LYS A 25 -6.66 -9.43 -1.03
C LYS A 25 -6.61 -10.41 0.13
N LEU A 26 -7.22 -10.07 1.28
CA LEU A 26 -7.24 -10.94 2.46
C LEU A 26 -8.30 -12.01 2.38
N PHE A 27 -9.53 -11.61 2.06
CA PHE A 27 -10.72 -12.46 2.25
C PHE A 27 -11.32 -12.97 0.94
N GLY A 28 -10.86 -12.47 -0.22
CA GLY A 28 -11.43 -12.86 -1.52
C GLY A 28 -12.85 -12.35 -1.78
N VAL A 29 -13.30 -11.35 -1.01
CA VAL A 29 -14.62 -10.71 -1.19
C VAL A 29 -14.58 -9.68 -2.32
N LEU A 30 -15.75 -9.19 -2.74
CA LEU A 30 -15.89 -8.11 -3.74
C LEU A 30 -15.14 -8.39 -5.07
N GLY A 31 -15.14 -9.64 -5.50
CA GLY A 31 -14.44 -10.05 -6.72
C GLY A 31 -12.92 -10.23 -6.57
N GLY A 32 -12.40 -10.20 -5.34
CA GLY A 32 -11.00 -10.45 -5.06
C GLY A 32 -10.64 -11.95 -5.08
N HIS A 33 -9.35 -12.26 -5.17
CA HIS A 33 -8.84 -13.64 -5.24
C HIS A 33 -8.31 -14.15 -3.89
N GLY A 34 -8.46 -13.37 -2.83
CA GLY A 34 -8.01 -13.70 -1.49
C GLY A 34 -6.48 -13.79 -1.37
N LEU A 35 -6.02 -14.27 -0.22
CA LEU A 35 -4.59 -14.32 0.07
C LEU A 35 -3.81 -15.24 -0.87
N ASN A 36 -4.43 -16.32 -1.35
CA ASN A 36 -3.75 -17.25 -2.28
C ASN A 36 -3.50 -16.59 -3.63
N GLY A 37 -4.50 -15.93 -4.22
CA GLY A 37 -4.33 -15.20 -5.47
C GLY A 37 -3.37 -14.01 -5.31
N THR A 38 -3.40 -13.32 -4.17
CA THR A 38 -2.45 -12.26 -3.86
C THR A 38 -1.02 -12.81 -3.75
N THR A 39 -0.83 -14.00 -3.16
CA THR A 39 0.47 -14.66 -3.10
C THR A 39 1.00 -14.97 -4.49
N GLN A 40 0.17 -15.56 -5.35
CA GLN A 40 0.55 -15.84 -6.74
C GLN A 40 0.91 -14.57 -7.52
N PHE A 41 0.17 -13.48 -7.29
CA PHE A 41 0.50 -12.18 -7.87
C PHE A 41 1.87 -11.67 -7.42
N MET A 42 2.21 -11.77 -6.11
CA MET A 42 3.53 -11.40 -5.60
C MET A 42 4.64 -12.28 -6.16
N GLU A 43 4.38 -13.58 -6.39
CA GLU A 43 5.29 -14.48 -7.08
C GLU A 43 5.61 -14.03 -8.50
N ASN A 44 4.59 -13.64 -9.25
CA ASN A 44 4.73 -13.15 -10.62
C ASN A 44 5.51 -11.82 -10.68
N LEU A 45 5.47 -11.00 -9.62
CA LEU A 45 6.28 -9.79 -9.48
C LEU A 45 7.74 -10.05 -9.06
N GLY A 46 8.10 -11.32 -8.82
CA GLY A 46 9.44 -11.70 -8.36
C GLY A 46 9.70 -11.37 -6.88
N LEU A 47 8.66 -11.07 -6.09
CA LEU A 47 8.82 -10.78 -4.66
C LEU A 47 8.93 -12.07 -3.86
N ARG A 48 10.01 -12.24 -3.09
CA ARG A 48 10.30 -13.43 -2.27
C ARG A 48 10.57 -13.06 -0.81
N PRO A 49 10.05 -13.79 0.18
CA PRO A 49 9.00 -14.82 0.09
C PRO A 49 7.64 -14.22 -0.29
N ALA A 50 6.98 -14.76 -1.32
CA ALA A 50 5.80 -14.14 -1.91
C ALA A 50 4.62 -14.04 -0.93
N ARG A 51 4.40 -15.09 -0.11
CA ARG A 51 3.33 -15.10 0.89
C ARG A 51 3.51 -14.03 1.96
N PHE A 52 4.75 -13.78 2.37
CA PHE A 52 5.07 -12.69 3.31
C PHE A 52 4.67 -11.33 2.73
N TRP A 53 5.09 -11.04 1.50
CA TRP A 53 4.75 -9.78 0.84
C TRP A 53 3.26 -9.64 0.55
N ALA A 54 2.57 -10.74 0.24
CA ALA A 54 1.12 -10.77 0.09
C ALA A 54 0.40 -10.38 1.38
N ILE A 55 0.83 -10.95 2.52
CA ILE A 55 0.26 -10.64 3.84
C ILE A 55 0.55 -9.19 4.21
N VAL A 56 1.79 -8.74 4.10
CA VAL A 56 2.20 -7.37 4.45
C VAL A 56 1.44 -6.35 3.60
N GLY A 57 1.35 -6.56 2.29
CA GLY A 57 0.62 -5.67 1.40
C GLY A 57 -0.88 -5.64 1.69
N ALA A 58 -1.50 -6.81 1.84
CA ALA A 58 -2.93 -6.92 2.09
C ALA A 58 -3.34 -6.35 3.47
N ILE A 59 -2.56 -6.63 4.51
CA ILE A 59 -2.76 -6.05 5.86
C ILE A 59 -2.48 -4.54 5.81
N GLY A 60 -1.42 -4.11 5.13
CA GLY A 60 -1.09 -2.68 4.99
C GLY A 60 -2.23 -1.88 4.36
N GLU A 61 -2.88 -2.43 3.32
CA GLU A 61 -4.05 -1.80 2.72
C GLU A 61 -5.27 -1.83 3.65
N PHE A 62 -5.60 -2.99 4.21
CA PHE A 62 -6.78 -3.15 5.05
C PHE A 62 -6.72 -2.31 6.31
N LEU A 63 -5.66 -2.47 7.10
CA LEU A 63 -5.48 -1.71 8.33
C LEU A 63 -5.20 -0.24 8.05
N GLY A 64 -4.37 0.07 7.07
CA GLY A 64 -4.10 1.45 6.66
C GLY A 64 -5.38 2.16 6.26
N GLY A 65 -6.21 1.53 5.43
CA GLY A 65 -7.52 2.05 5.05
C GLY A 65 -8.46 2.24 6.24
N LEU A 66 -8.55 1.24 7.13
CA LEU A 66 -9.38 1.30 8.33
C LEU A 66 -8.97 2.46 9.27
N LEU A 67 -7.69 2.58 9.55
CA LEU A 67 -7.15 3.65 10.40
C LEU A 67 -7.42 5.03 9.82
N VAL A 68 -7.26 5.19 8.51
CA VAL A 68 -7.56 6.45 7.79
C VAL A 68 -9.05 6.76 7.81
N VAL A 69 -9.94 5.80 7.56
CA VAL A 69 -11.40 6.01 7.65
C VAL A 69 -11.80 6.50 9.03
N LEU A 70 -11.37 5.79 10.07
CA LEU A 70 -11.72 6.13 11.46
C LEU A 70 -11.06 7.42 11.93
N GLY A 71 -9.97 7.85 11.28
CA GLY A 71 -9.12 8.92 11.78
C GLY A 71 -8.49 8.53 13.10
N PHE A 72 -8.03 7.29 13.19
CA PHE A 72 -7.38 6.71 14.35
C PHE A 72 -5.95 6.35 14.01
N LEU A 73 -4.99 6.85 14.82
CA LEU A 73 -3.58 6.73 14.51
C LEU A 73 -3.28 7.10 13.05
N THR A 74 -3.89 8.18 12.58
CA THR A 74 -3.91 8.60 11.17
C THR A 74 -2.53 8.63 10.53
N PRO A 75 -1.45 9.09 11.18
CA PRO A 75 -0.10 9.03 10.60
C PRO A 75 0.38 7.61 10.32
N ILE A 76 0.03 6.63 11.15
CA ILE A 76 0.36 5.20 10.91
C ILE A 76 -0.44 4.67 9.72
N GLY A 77 -1.74 4.91 9.68
CA GLY A 77 -2.58 4.52 8.54
C GLY A 77 -2.08 5.10 7.22
N ALA A 78 -1.71 6.39 7.23
CA ALA A 78 -1.14 7.07 6.08
C ALA A 78 0.22 6.49 5.65
N LEU A 79 1.10 6.10 6.59
CA LEU A 79 2.37 5.43 6.28
C LEU A 79 2.15 4.07 5.62
N LEU A 80 1.20 3.27 6.12
CA LEU A 80 0.87 1.97 5.54
C LEU A 80 0.37 2.12 4.09
N VAL A 81 -0.57 3.04 3.87
CA VAL A 81 -1.11 3.34 2.52
C VAL A 81 -0.01 3.84 1.60
N THR A 82 0.81 4.79 2.05
CA THR A 82 1.92 5.34 1.24
C THR A 82 2.93 4.25 0.88
N GLY A 83 3.31 3.40 1.83
CA GLY A 83 4.23 2.30 1.60
C GLY A 83 3.71 1.32 0.54
N VAL A 84 2.44 0.93 0.61
CA VAL A 84 1.82 0.08 -0.42
C VAL A 84 1.81 0.77 -1.78
N MET A 85 1.51 2.07 -1.86
CA MET A 85 1.53 2.81 -3.12
C MET A 85 2.92 2.91 -3.72
N LEU A 86 3.95 3.11 -2.92
CA LEU A 86 5.33 3.11 -3.41
C LEU A 86 5.73 1.76 -4.01
N VAL A 87 5.37 0.64 -3.35
CA VAL A 87 5.61 -0.71 -3.89
C VAL A 87 4.81 -0.93 -5.18
N ALA A 88 3.54 -0.55 -5.21
CA ALA A 88 2.69 -0.69 -6.40
C ALA A 88 3.25 0.11 -7.58
N ILE A 89 3.68 1.36 -7.35
CA ILE A 89 4.36 2.17 -8.37
C ILE A 89 5.61 1.44 -8.86
N ALA A 90 6.53 1.11 -7.95
CA ALA A 90 7.84 0.58 -8.31
C ALA A 90 7.79 -0.78 -9.03
N LYS A 91 6.89 -1.69 -8.61
CA LYS A 91 6.88 -3.09 -9.07
C LYS A 91 5.84 -3.39 -10.13
N VAL A 92 4.73 -2.64 -10.17
CA VAL A 92 3.59 -2.98 -11.03
C VAL A 92 3.40 -1.95 -12.14
N HIS A 93 3.45 -0.67 -11.79
CA HIS A 93 2.96 0.40 -12.65
C HIS A 93 4.08 1.18 -13.37
N TRP A 94 5.28 1.26 -12.78
CA TRP A 94 6.41 1.99 -13.38
C TRP A 94 6.75 1.56 -14.81
N PRO A 95 6.83 0.24 -15.12
CA PRO A 95 7.13 -0.21 -16.48
C PRO A 95 6.07 0.15 -17.53
N LYS A 96 4.85 0.49 -17.07
CA LYS A 96 3.71 0.83 -17.93
C LYS A 96 3.59 2.34 -18.19
N GLY A 97 4.51 3.14 -17.64
CA GLY A 97 4.54 4.59 -17.79
C GLY A 97 3.55 5.31 -16.88
N PHE A 98 3.28 6.58 -17.21
CA PHE A 98 2.47 7.47 -16.37
C PHE A 98 0.96 7.18 -16.45
N TRP A 99 0.40 7.08 -17.66
CA TRP A 99 -1.03 7.13 -17.92
C TRP A 99 -1.80 5.91 -17.37
N ASN A 100 -2.79 6.14 -16.53
CA ASN A 100 -3.62 5.10 -15.92
C ASN A 100 -4.37 4.24 -16.94
N MET A 101 -4.79 4.80 -18.07
CA MET A 101 -5.44 4.05 -19.16
C MET A 101 -4.56 2.94 -19.74
N GLN A 102 -3.24 3.06 -19.60
CA GLN A 102 -2.25 2.06 -20.00
C GLN A 102 -1.82 1.19 -18.80
N GLY A 103 -2.46 1.33 -17.66
CA GLY A 103 -2.10 0.66 -16.41
C GLY A 103 -0.93 1.32 -15.67
N GLY A 104 -0.58 2.57 -16.03
CA GLY A 104 0.51 3.34 -15.43
C GLY A 104 0.22 3.82 -14.00
N TYR A 105 1.16 4.58 -13.45
CA TYR A 105 1.18 4.92 -12.02
C TYR A 105 0.42 6.19 -11.62
N GLU A 106 -0.22 6.89 -12.54
CA GLU A 106 -0.97 8.15 -12.31
C GLU A 106 -1.92 8.04 -11.11
N TYR A 107 -2.77 7.02 -11.10
CA TYR A 107 -3.73 6.79 -10.03
C TYR A 107 -3.05 6.51 -8.67
N ASN A 108 -2.03 5.67 -8.67
CA ASN A 108 -1.26 5.36 -7.47
C ASN A 108 -0.55 6.59 -6.90
N LEU A 109 -0.06 7.47 -7.79
CA LEU A 109 0.58 8.73 -7.40
C LEU A 109 -0.43 9.64 -6.68
N VAL A 110 -1.63 9.84 -7.24
CA VAL A 110 -2.68 10.67 -6.62
C VAL A 110 -3.06 10.12 -5.24
N LEU A 111 -3.30 8.81 -5.11
CA LEU A 111 -3.64 8.19 -3.84
C LEU A 111 -2.49 8.28 -2.82
N GLY A 112 -1.25 8.05 -3.28
CA GLY A 112 -0.06 8.13 -2.43
C GLY A 112 0.17 9.55 -1.90
N ILE A 113 0.11 10.57 -2.76
CA ILE A 113 0.26 11.98 -2.35
C ILE A 113 -0.88 12.39 -1.41
N THR A 114 -2.11 11.94 -1.65
CA THR A 114 -3.24 12.22 -0.75
C THR A 114 -3.02 11.58 0.63
N ALA A 115 -2.49 10.35 0.69
CA ALA A 115 -2.13 9.71 1.95
C ALA A 115 -1.01 10.48 2.68
N VAL A 116 0.02 10.94 1.96
CA VAL A 116 1.07 11.79 2.53
C VAL A 116 0.49 13.08 3.11
N ALA A 117 -0.38 13.75 2.37
CA ALA A 117 -1.04 14.97 2.84
C ALA A 117 -1.86 14.71 4.13
N LEU A 118 -2.62 13.60 4.19
CA LEU A 118 -3.36 13.19 5.39
C LEU A 118 -2.43 12.90 6.58
N GLY A 119 -1.29 12.26 6.33
CA GLY A 119 -0.29 11.98 7.37
C GLY A 119 0.33 13.25 7.95
N LEU A 120 0.56 14.26 7.11
CA LEU A 120 1.10 15.56 7.52
C LEU A 120 0.07 16.43 8.24
N MET A 121 -1.17 16.47 7.75
CA MET A 121 -2.24 17.29 8.28
C MET A 121 -2.92 16.69 9.52
N GLY A 122 -2.78 15.36 9.71
CA GLY A 122 -3.47 14.62 10.76
C GLY A 122 -4.95 14.36 10.46
N ALA A 123 -5.64 13.82 11.47
CA ALA A 123 -7.01 13.31 11.32
C ALA A 123 -8.10 14.38 11.20
N GLY A 124 -7.84 15.60 11.70
CA GLY A 124 -8.85 16.66 11.82
C GLY A 124 -9.82 16.45 12.98
N ALA A 125 -10.71 17.44 13.19
CA ALA A 125 -11.59 17.46 14.38
C ALA A 125 -12.65 16.33 14.38
N TRP A 126 -13.04 15.82 13.22
CA TRP A 126 -14.04 14.75 13.12
C TRP A 126 -13.36 13.38 12.97
N SER A 127 -12.68 12.94 14.02
CA SER A 127 -11.82 11.75 14.02
C SER A 127 -11.79 11.12 15.42
N LEU A 128 -11.45 9.83 15.49
CA LEU A 128 -11.23 9.17 16.78
C LEU A 128 -10.03 9.76 17.52
N ASP A 129 -8.97 10.16 16.81
CA ASP A 129 -7.82 10.83 17.44
C ASP A 129 -8.25 12.09 18.19
N ALA A 130 -9.17 12.88 17.59
CA ALA A 130 -9.69 14.09 18.25
C ALA A 130 -10.60 13.77 19.46
N VAL A 131 -11.47 12.76 19.35
CA VAL A 131 -12.36 12.34 20.45
C VAL A 131 -11.57 11.80 21.63
N LEU A 132 -10.49 11.06 21.37
CA LEU A 132 -9.65 10.47 22.41
C LEU A 132 -8.58 11.45 22.95
N GLY A 133 -8.50 12.66 22.38
CA GLY A 133 -7.47 13.62 22.75
C GLY A 133 -6.06 13.15 22.38
N TRP A 134 -5.92 12.26 21.42
CA TRP A 134 -4.65 11.70 21.00
C TRP A 134 -3.98 12.59 19.97
N SER A 135 -3.11 13.48 20.46
CA SER A 135 -2.17 14.25 19.61
C SER A 135 -0.76 13.62 19.56
N ALA A 136 -0.64 12.36 20.01
CA ALA A 136 0.66 11.72 20.26
C ALA A 136 1.51 11.50 19.00
N LEU A 137 0.88 11.42 17.83
CA LEU A 137 1.59 11.20 16.57
C LEU A 137 1.65 12.50 15.77
N SER A 138 2.77 13.20 15.92
CA SER A 138 3.03 14.48 15.25
C SER A 138 3.37 14.31 13.76
N ALA A 139 3.32 15.41 13.00
CA ALA A 139 3.84 15.46 11.64
C ALA A 139 5.32 15.02 11.56
N THR A 140 6.11 15.31 12.60
CA THR A 140 7.50 14.85 12.71
C THR A 140 7.59 13.32 12.74
N PHE A 141 6.74 12.66 13.54
CA PHE A 141 6.64 11.19 13.56
C PHE A 141 6.34 10.65 12.16
N PHE A 142 5.38 11.26 11.47
CA PHE A 142 5.04 10.84 10.11
C PHE A 142 6.20 11.01 9.14
N VAL A 143 6.89 12.15 9.16
CA VAL A 143 8.05 12.42 8.27
C VAL A 143 9.18 11.42 8.53
N VAL A 144 9.52 11.17 9.80
CA VAL A 144 10.52 10.14 10.16
C VAL A 144 10.09 8.77 9.68
N GLY A 145 8.82 8.39 9.91
CA GLY A 145 8.26 7.13 9.42
C GLY A 145 8.31 7.02 7.89
N LEU A 146 8.02 8.10 7.17
CA LEU A 146 8.10 8.13 5.71
C LEU A 146 9.53 7.89 5.21
N VAL A 147 10.52 8.51 5.84
CA VAL A 147 11.94 8.28 5.53
C VAL A 147 12.32 6.83 5.79
N VAL A 148 11.89 6.26 6.93
CA VAL A 148 12.13 4.85 7.26
C VAL A 148 11.49 3.93 6.22
N VAL A 149 10.23 4.15 5.85
CA VAL A 149 9.53 3.38 4.81
C VAL A 149 10.29 3.46 3.49
N ALA A 150 10.73 4.66 3.07
CA ALA A 150 11.48 4.84 1.84
C ALA A 150 12.81 4.06 1.86
N ILE A 151 13.57 4.14 2.95
CA ILE A 151 14.84 3.40 3.11
C ILE A 151 14.60 1.89 3.06
N VAL A 152 13.60 1.40 3.82
CA VAL A 152 13.26 -0.03 3.82
C VAL A 152 12.91 -0.51 2.42
N LEU A 153 12.11 0.23 1.66
CA LEU A 153 11.73 -0.15 0.30
C LEU A 153 12.90 -0.07 -0.68
N LEU A 154 13.79 0.92 -0.55
CA LEU A 154 15.01 1.03 -1.36
C LEU A 154 15.96 -0.16 -1.16
N ILE A 155 15.94 -0.79 0.00
CA ILE A 155 16.73 -2.00 0.30
C ILE A 155 15.95 -3.27 -0.07
N ALA A 156 14.68 -3.38 0.34
CA ALA A 156 13.90 -4.60 0.22
C ALA A 156 13.54 -4.95 -1.24
N ILE A 157 13.27 -3.95 -2.09
CA ILE A 157 12.91 -4.17 -3.49
C ILE A 157 14.10 -4.77 -4.29
N PRO A 158 15.31 -4.19 -4.27
CA PRO A 158 16.47 -4.78 -4.95
C PRO A 158 16.88 -6.12 -4.35
N ALA A 159 16.85 -6.27 -3.02
CA ALA A 159 17.17 -7.55 -2.37
C ALA A 159 16.21 -8.66 -2.80
N GLY A 160 14.92 -8.37 -2.91
CA GLY A 160 13.93 -9.32 -3.40
C GLY A 160 14.17 -9.74 -4.86
N ASN A 161 14.57 -8.81 -5.72
CA ASN A 161 14.94 -9.10 -7.11
C ASN A 161 16.19 -9.99 -7.17
N TRP A 162 17.23 -9.67 -6.41
CA TRP A 162 18.46 -10.46 -6.36
C TRP A 162 18.20 -11.90 -5.90
N ILE A 163 17.37 -12.08 -4.87
CA ILE A 163 16.98 -13.43 -4.40
C ILE A 163 16.23 -14.19 -5.51
N ALA A 164 15.32 -13.53 -6.21
CA ALA A 164 14.56 -14.16 -7.30
C ALA A 164 15.48 -14.66 -8.45
N GLU A 165 16.49 -13.86 -8.80
CA GLU A 165 17.46 -14.20 -9.85
C GLU A 165 18.39 -15.37 -9.47
N HIS A 166 18.80 -15.45 -8.18
CA HIS A 166 19.80 -16.42 -7.72
C HIS A 166 19.18 -17.69 -7.11
N SER A 167 17.87 -17.74 -6.87
CA SER A 167 17.18 -18.91 -6.31
C SER A 167 16.89 -20.04 -7.31
N GLY A 168 17.35 -19.95 -8.56
CA GLY A 168 17.16 -20.98 -9.60
C GLY A 168 15.74 -21.11 -10.17
N PHE A 169 14.78 -20.40 -9.59
CA PHE A 169 13.35 -20.50 -9.93
C PHE A 169 12.99 -20.02 -11.36
N GLY A 170 13.88 -19.28 -12.00
CA GLY A 170 13.71 -18.84 -13.38
C GLY A 170 14.14 -19.86 -14.43
N ARG A 171 14.99 -20.83 -14.07
CA ARG A 171 15.52 -21.84 -15.00
C ARG A 171 14.50 -22.91 -15.34
N ASP A 172 13.73 -23.38 -14.38
CA ASP A 172 12.74 -24.46 -14.60
C ASP A 172 11.60 -24.09 -15.56
N ARG A 173 11.27 -22.82 -15.68
CA ARG A 173 10.22 -22.34 -16.61
C ARG A 173 10.69 -22.25 -18.07
N MET A 174 11.98 -22.09 -18.30
CA MET A 174 12.53 -22.05 -19.67
C MET A 174 12.81 -23.47 -20.22
N GLU A 175 12.99 -24.44 -19.32
CA GLU A 175 13.24 -25.85 -19.71
C GLU A 175 11.94 -26.64 -19.93
N HIS A 176 10.80 -26.20 -19.37
CA HIS A 176 9.48 -26.80 -19.61
C HIS A 176 8.45 -25.74 -19.99
N PRO A 177 8.44 -25.27 -21.27
CA PRO A 177 7.30 -24.51 -21.78
C PRO A 177 6.09 -25.43 -21.70
N ALA A 178 5.05 -25.01 -20.95
CA ALA A 178 3.81 -25.76 -20.83
C ALA A 178 3.32 -26.12 -22.25
N SER A 179 3.33 -27.40 -22.55
CA SER A 179 2.67 -27.94 -23.73
C SER A 179 1.19 -27.61 -23.63
N VAL A 180 0.71 -26.80 -24.55
CA VAL A 180 -0.68 -26.42 -24.77
C VAL A 180 -1.53 -27.64 -25.05
#